data_2b352bd598093c8f395add92eef185d9
#
_entry.id   2b352bd598093c8f395add92eef185d9
#
_cell.length_a   1.000
_cell.length_b   1.000
_cell.length_c   1.000
_cell.angle_alpha   90.00
_cell.angle_beta   90.00
_cell.angle_gamma   90.00
#
_symmetry.space_group_name_H-M   'P 1'
#
loop_
_entity.id
_entity.type
_entity.pdbx_description
1 polymer ?
#
loop_
_entity_poly.entity_id
_entity_poly.type
_entity_poly.pdbx_seq_one_letter_code
_entity_poly.pdbx_strand_id
1 'polypeptide(L)'
;MNTAYRKPLPGTQLDFFDTREAVDAIVPGAYAKLPYVSRVLAEQLVRRCEPDALTDSLKQLIERKRDLDLPWYPARVVCHDILGQTALVDLAGLRDAIAEKGGDPSKVNPVVPTQLIVDHSLAVEAAGFDPDAFAKNRAIEDRRNEDRFHFIEWTKTAFKNVDVIPAGN
;
A
#
# COMPACT_ATOMS: atom_id res chain seq x y z
N MET A 1 15.64 9.97 0.36
CA MET A 1 14.59 10.70 1.12
C MET A 1 15.01 12.16 1.20
N ASN A 2 14.20 13.07 0.73
CA ASN A 2 14.52 14.50 0.73
C ASN A 2 14.49 15.04 2.17
N THR A 3 15.51 15.76 2.61
CA THR A 3 15.61 16.30 3.97
C THR A 3 15.36 17.81 4.06
N ALA A 4 15.21 18.49 2.90
CA ALA A 4 15.13 19.95 2.84
C ALA A 4 13.97 20.55 3.67
N TYR A 5 12.85 19.83 3.72
CA TYR A 5 11.63 20.26 4.43
C TYR A 5 11.32 19.40 5.66
N ARG A 6 12.27 18.60 6.13
CA ARG A 6 12.11 17.79 7.33
C ARG A 6 12.40 18.65 8.57
N LYS A 7 11.45 18.72 9.48
CA LYS A 7 11.50 19.53 10.70
C LYS A 7 11.10 18.74 11.93
N PRO A 8 11.65 19.06 13.11
CA PRO A 8 11.18 18.48 14.37
C PRO A 8 9.72 18.86 14.63
N LEU A 9 8.91 17.89 15.06
CA LEU A 9 7.55 18.14 15.51
C LEU A 9 7.57 18.62 16.98
N PRO A 10 7.16 19.88 17.26
CA PRO A 10 7.25 20.44 18.60
C PRO A 10 6.58 19.58 19.67
N GLY A 11 7.25 19.39 20.81
CA GLY A 11 6.73 18.61 21.93
C GLY A 11 6.84 17.08 21.77
N THR A 12 7.51 16.59 20.72
CA THR A 12 7.73 15.17 20.47
C THR A 12 9.17 14.87 20.07
N GLN A 13 9.52 13.59 19.98
CA GLN A 13 10.79 13.12 19.37
C GLN A 13 10.64 12.76 17.89
N LEU A 14 9.54 13.18 17.26
CA LEU A 14 9.23 12.88 15.87
C LEU A 14 9.56 14.05 14.96
N ASP A 15 9.79 13.76 13.69
CA ASP A 15 9.92 14.75 12.63
C ASP A 15 8.69 14.72 11.72
N PHE A 16 8.41 15.84 11.09
CA PHE A 16 7.42 15.95 10.02
C PHE A 16 8.03 16.61 8.79
N PHE A 17 7.37 16.45 7.66
CA PHE A 17 7.73 17.14 6.42
C PHE A 17 6.81 18.35 6.23
N ASP A 18 7.38 19.54 6.20
CA ASP A 18 6.62 20.80 6.03
C ASP A 18 6.21 20.97 4.57
N THR A 19 5.15 20.26 4.20
CA THR A 19 4.58 20.31 2.85
C THR A 19 4.02 21.70 2.52
N ARG A 20 3.51 22.41 3.50
CA ARG A 20 3.02 23.78 3.31
C ARG A 20 4.16 24.69 2.86
N GLU A 21 5.25 24.70 3.59
CA GLU A 21 6.42 25.50 3.22
C GLU A 21 6.94 25.16 1.83
N ALA A 22 7.04 23.86 1.50
CA ALA A 22 7.51 23.43 0.18
C ALA A 22 6.62 23.94 -0.97
N VAL A 23 5.31 23.89 -0.81
CA VAL A 23 4.34 24.37 -1.81
C VAL A 23 4.32 25.89 -1.87
N ASP A 24 4.27 26.56 -0.70
CA ASP A 24 4.19 28.03 -0.63
C ASP A 24 5.50 28.72 -1.03
N ALA A 25 6.64 28.03 -0.97
CA ALA A 25 7.90 28.50 -1.52
C ALA A 25 7.88 28.61 -3.06
N ILE A 26 7.06 27.84 -3.74
CA ILE A 26 6.88 27.92 -5.22
C ILE A 26 5.85 29.00 -5.57
N VAL A 27 4.67 28.95 -4.93
CA VAL A 27 3.59 29.94 -5.12
C VAL A 27 3.02 30.29 -3.74
N PRO A 28 3.25 31.50 -3.23
CA PRO A 28 2.79 31.91 -1.92
C PRO A 28 1.27 31.72 -1.73
N GLY A 29 0.89 31.03 -0.65
CA GLY A 29 -0.49 30.73 -0.31
C GLY A 29 -1.16 29.65 -1.15
N ALA A 30 -0.43 28.96 -2.03
CA ALA A 30 -0.97 27.91 -2.88
C ALA A 30 -1.44 26.69 -2.07
N TYR A 31 -0.72 26.32 -1.01
CA TYR A 31 -1.08 25.16 -0.19
C TYR A 31 -2.52 25.23 0.35
N ALA A 32 -2.93 26.40 0.82
CA ALA A 32 -4.27 26.61 1.35
C ALA A 32 -5.39 26.42 0.31
N LYS A 33 -5.06 26.62 -0.98
CA LYS A 33 -5.97 26.50 -2.12
C LYS A 33 -5.99 25.09 -2.72
N LEU A 34 -5.03 24.23 -2.36
CA LEU A 34 -5.00 22.85 -2.84
C LEU A 34 -6.14 22.04 -2.24
N PRO A 35 -6.83 21.19 -3.04
CA PRO A 35 -7.68 20.13 -2.53
C PRO A 35 -6.92 19.20 -1.58
N TYR A 36 -7.60 18.58 -0.63
CA TYR A 36 -6.94 17.68 0.34
C TYR A 36 -6.16 16.54 -0.32
N VAL A 37 -6.72 15.93 -1.36
CA VAL A 37 -6.01 14.91 -2.16
C VAL A 37 -4.69 15.44 -2.72
N SER A 38 -4.68 16.66 -3.26
CA SER A 38 -3.45 17.27 -3.77
C SER A 38 -2.44 17.59 -2.66
N ARG A 39 -2.89 17.88 -1.44
CA ARG A 39 -1.98 18.05 -0.28
C ARG A 39 -1.31 16.74 0.10
N VAL A 40 -2.05 15.61 0.05
CA VAL A 40 -1.49 14.26 0.28
C VAL A 40 -0.47 13.91 -0.81
N LEU A 41 -0.79 14.19 -2.08
CA LEU A 41 0.16 14.01 -3.19
C LEU A 41 1.39 14.90 -3.04
N ALA A 42 1.24 16.16 -2.63
CA ALA A 42 2.36 17.05 -2.35
C ALA A 42 3.25 16.51 -1.20
N GLU A 43 2.65 15.97 -0.13
CA GLU A 43 3.41 15.40 0.98
C GLU A 43 4.28 14.22 0.53
N GLN A 44 3.74 13.29 -0.25
CA GLN A 44 4.53 12.15 -0.73
C GLN A 44 5.69 12.60 -1.64
N LEU A 45 5.50 13.65 -2.45
CA LEU A 45 6.57 14.24 -3.25
C LEU A 45 7.65 14.86 -2.35
N VAL A 46 7.27 15.68 -1.38
CA VAL A 46 8.21 16.31 -0.45
C VAL A 46 9.01 15.29 0.34
N ARG A 47 8.41 14.15 0.69
CA ARG A 47 9.08 13.06 1.41
C ARG A 47 10.05 12.25 0.55
N ARG A 48 9.69 11.96 -0.69
CA ARG A 48 10.31 10.87 -1.45
C ARG A 48 10.80 11.21 -2.83
N CYS A 49 10.33 12.32 -3.41
CA CYS A 49 10.77 12.73 -4.73
C CYS A 49 12.26 13.09 -4.75
N GLU A 50 12.93 12.80 -5.84
CA GLU A 50 14.29 13.23 -6.03
C GLU A 50 14.37 14.77 -6.02
N PRO A 51 15.41 15.35 -5.39
CA PRO A 51 15.48 16.80 -5.18
C PRO A 51 15.38 17.65 -6.45
N ASP A 52 15.95 17.18 -7.54
CA ASP A 52 15.95 17.85 -8.85
C ASP A 52 14.57 17.82 -9.54
N ALA A 53 13.74 16.80 -9.27
CA ALA A 53 12.40 16.67 -9.82
C ALA A 53 11.31 17.28 -8.91
N LEU A 54 11.59 17.60 -7.67
CA LEU A 54 10.60 18.01 -6.68
C LEU A 54 9.88 19.30 -7.08
N THR A 55 10.64 20.33 -7.47
CA THR A 55 10.07 21.64 -7.80
C THR A 55 9.10 21.57 -8.97
N ASP A 56 9.46 20.86 -10.03
CA ASP A 56 8.63 20.74 -11.22
C ASP A 56 7.40 19.87 -10.95
N SER A 57 7.53 18.80 -10.16
CA SER A 57 6.41 17.97 -9.74
C SER A 57 5.40 18.75 -8.88
N LEU A 58 5.89 19.59 -7.95
CA LEU A 58 5.00 20.44 -7.15
C LEU A 58 4.34 21.54 -7.98
N LYS A 59 5.05 22.16 -8.94
CA LYS A 59 4.44 23.13 -9.88
C LYS A 59 3.33 22.49 -10.69
N GLN A 60 3.58 21.30 -11.25
CA GLN A 60 2.57 20.53 -11.99
C GLN A 60 1.30 20.31 -11.16
N LEU A 61 1.48 19.94 -9.88
CA LEU A 61 0.37 19.70 -8.95
C LEU A 61 -0.40 20.99 -8.64
N ILE A 62 0.29 22.11 -8.40
CA ILE A 62 -0.29 23.43 -8.13
C ILE A 62 -1.08 23.92 -9.34
N GLU A 63 -0.52 23.79 -10.54
CA GLU A 63 -1.14 24.22 -11.81
C GLU A 63 -2.20 23.23 -12.32
N ARG A 64 -2.38 22.09 -11.63
CA ARG A 64 -3.33 21.02 -12.00
C ARG A 64 -3.12 20.47 -13.41
N LYS A 65 -1.88 20.40 -13.85
CA LYS A 65 -1.52 19.78 -15.13
C LYS A 65 -1.75 18.27 -15.03
N ARG A 66 -2.44 17.71 -16.05
CA ARG A 66 -2.82 16.28 -16.08
C ARG A 66 -2.25 15.55 -17.29
N ASP A 67 -1.49 16.23 -18.08
CA ASP A 67 -0.85 15.77 -19.33
C ASP A 67 0.58 15.25 -19.10
N LEU A 68 1.08 15.34 -17.88
CA LEU A 68 2.40 14.87 -17.49
C LEU A 68 2.30 13.83 -16.36
N ASP A 69 3.21 12.88 -16.35
CA ASP A 69 3.33 11.92 -15.28
C ASP A 69 3.78 12.59 -13.99
N LEU A 70 3.14 12.23 -12.88
CA LEU A 70 3.51 12.66 -11.54
C LEU A 70 4.19 11.48 -10.82
N PRO A 71 5.41 11.66 -10.25
CA PRO A 71 6.05 10.61 -9.46
C PRO A 71 5.13 10.13 -8.33
N TRP A 72 5.00 8.81 -8.20
CA TRP A 72 4.13 8.18 -7.22
C TRP A 72 4.94 7.31 -6.24
N TYR A 73 4.86 7.65 -4.96
CA TYR A 73 5.58 6.95 -3.89
C TYR A 73 4.64 6.56 -2.75
N PRO A 74 3.79 5.53 -2.92
CA PRO A 74 2.90 5.08 -1.87
C PRO A 74 3.70 4.59 -0.65
N ALA A 75 3.16 4.79 0.54
CA ALA A 75 3.80 4.32 1.77
C ALA A 75 3.60 2.81 1.94
N ARG A 76 2.48 2.30 1.47
CA ARG A 76 2.11 0.88 1.47
C ARG A 76 0.99 0.62 0.47
N VAL A 77 0.82 -0.65 0.12
CA VAL A 77 -0.34 -1.16 -0.62
C VAL A 77 -1.18 -2.00 0.35
N VAL A 78 -2.48 -1.78 0.35
CA VAL A 78 -3.43 -2.58 1.13
C VAL A 78 -4.28 -3.38 0.15
N CYS A 79 -4.27 -4.68 0.29
CA CYS A 79 -4.98 -5.62 -0.55
C CYS A 79 -6.04 -6.37 0.26
N HIS A 80 -7.23 -6.47 -0.28
CA HIS A 80 -8.26 -7.40 0.17
C HIS A 80 -7.85 -8.84 -0.19
N ASP A 81 -8.16 -9.82 0.65
CA ASP A 81 -7.72 -11.22 0.45
C ASP A 81 -8.39 -11.94 -0.73
N ILE A 82 -9.54 -11.48 -1.22
CA ILE A 82 -10.17 -12.04 -2.43
C ILE A 82 -9.67 -11.29 -3.68
N LEU A 83 -9.96 -10.00 -3.77
CA LEU A 83 -9.70 -9.22 -4.98
C LEU A 83 -8.22 -8.81 -5.10
N GLY A 84 -7.56 -8.56 -3.98
CA GLY A 84 -6.14 -8.16 -3.94
C GLY A 84 -5.16 -9.33 -4.04
N GLN A 85 -5.61 -10.56 -3.79
CA GLN A 85 -4.78 -11.75 -3.93
C GLN A 85 -4.23 -11.91 -5.37
N THR A 86 -4.98 -11.49 -6.38
CA THR A 86 -4.56 -11.55 -7.79
C THR A 86 -3.24 -10.83 -8.03
N ALA A 87 -2.96 -9.73 -7.35
CA ALA A 87 -1.67 -9.04 -7.47
C ALA A 87 -0.50 -9.90 -6.98
N LEU A 88 -0.71 -10.70 -5.92
CA LEU A 88 0.31 -11.66 -5.43
C LEU A 88 0.46 -12.85 -6.37
N VAL A 89 -0.63 -13.31 -6.99
CA VAL A 89 -0.59 -14.37 -8.03
C VAL A 89 0.19 -13.88 -9.25
N ASP A 90 -0.01 -12.64 -9.68
CA ASP A 90 0.74 -12.05 -10.80
C ASP A 90 2.24 -11.96 -10.48
N LEU A 91 2.61 -11.58 -9.25
CA LEU A 91 4.00 -11.59 -8.81
C LEU A 91 4.59 -13.01 -8.76
N ALA A 92 3.80 -14.01 -8.37
CA ALA A 92 4.22 -15.41 -8.41
C ALA A 92 4.46 -15.87 -9.86
N GLY A 93 3.53 -15.59 -10.76
CA GLY A 93 3.70 -15.89 -12.20
C GLY A 93 4.90 -15.18 -12.83
N LEU A 94 5.20 -13.95 -12.39
CA LEU A 94 6.41 -13.25 -12.82
C LEU A 94 7.70 -13.95 -12.32
N ARG A 95 7.70 -14.52 -11.11
CA ARG A 95 8.81 -15.35 -10.62
C ARG A 95 9.03 -16.57 -11.48
N ASP A 96 7.95 -17.28 -11.84
CA ASP A 96 8.04 -18.45 -12.72
C ASP A 96 8.62 -18.07 -14.07
N ALA A 97 8.13 -17.01 -14.69
CA ALA A 97 8.65 -16.53 -15.97
C ALA A 97 10.14 -16.13 -15.94
N ILE A 98 10.61 -15.58 -14.81
CA ILE A 98 12.03 -15.27 -14.61
C ILE A 98 12.86 -16.54 -14.45
N ALA A 99 12.37 -17.51 -13.67
CA ALA A 99 13.03 -18.79 -13.47
C ALA A 99 13.16 -19.58 -14.79
N GLU A 100 12.11 -19.63 -15.59
CA GLU A 100 12.11 -20.26 -16.92
C GLU A 100 13.17 -19.67 -17.86
N LYS A 101 13.48 -18.37 -17.69
CA LYS A 101 14.55 -17.69 -18.45
C LYS A 101 15.93 -17.78 -17.80
N GLY A 102 16.08 -18.57 -16.75
CA GLY A 102 17.34 -18.75 -16.02
C GLY A 102 17.73 -17.58 -15.11
N GLY A 103 16.79 -16.66 -14.82
CA GLY A 103 16.99 -15.56 -13.89
C GLY A 103 16.72 -15.98 -12.43
N ASP A 104 16.99 -15.07 -11.51
CA ASP A 104 16.76 -15.26 -10.07
C ASP A 104 15.37 -14.78 -9.65
N PRO A 105 14.40 -15.69 -9.40
CA PRO A 105 13.04 -15.31 -9.02
C PRO A 105 12.95 -14.61 -7.66
N SER A 106 13.93 -14.78 -6.78
CA SER A 106 13.94 -14.15 -5.46
C SER A 106 14.06 -12.62 -5.51
N LYS A 107 14.45 -12.06 -6.65
CA LYS A 107 14.51 -10.62 -6.90
C LYS A 107 13.13 -9.98 -7.13
N VAL A 108 12.12 -10.76 -7.49
CA VAL A 108 10.75 -10.25 -7.66
C VAL A 108 10.07 -10.15 -6.30
N ASN A 109 9.86 -8.93 -5.86
CA ASN A 109 9.18 -8.62 -4.59
C ASN A 109 8.41 -7.30 -4.74
N PRO A 110 7.37 -7.06 -3.93
CA PRO A 110 6.78 -5.73 -3.83
C PRO A 110 7.83 -4.68 -3.46
N VAL A 111 7.84 -3.56 -4.17
CA VAL A 111 8.76 -2.45 -3.91
C VAL A 111 8.44 -1.74 -2.60
N VAL A 112 7.14 -1.69 -2.24
CA VAL A 112 6.66 -1.10 -0.99
C VAL A 112 5.97 -2.16 -0.13
N PRO A 113 5.86 -1.95 1.19
CA PRO A 113 5.12 -2.84 2.07
C PRO A 113 3.72 -3.10 1.54
N THR A 114 3.38 -4.36 1.36
CA THR A 114 2.09 -4.82 0.85
C THR A 114 1.40 -5.65 1.93
N GLN A 115 0.24 -5.20 2.37
CA GLN A 115 -0.56 -5.84 3.40
C GLN A 115 -1.79 -6.47 2.78
N LEU A 116 -1.90 -7.79 2.90
CA LEU A 116 -3.10 -8.52 2.52
C LEU A 116 -3.96 -8.72 3.76
N ILE A 117 -5.18 -8.18 3.71
CA ILE A 117 -6.10 -8.19 4.84
C ILE A 117 -7.19 -9.20 4.58
N VAL A 118 -7.37 -10.15 5.52
CA VAL A 118 -8.43 -11.15 5.46
C VAL A 118 -9.71 -10.53 6.01
N ASP A 119 -10.58 -10.05 5.11
CA ASP A 119 -11.82 -9.36 5.45
C ASP A 119 -13.02 -9.74 4.55
N HIS A 120 -12.97 -10.91 3.92
CA HIS A 120 -14.07 -11.40 3.09
C HIS A 120 -15.30 -11.76 3.93
N SER A 121 -16.46 -11.71 3.30
CA SER A 121 -17.72 -12.07 3.95
C SER A 121 -17.82 -13.56 4.26
N LEU A 122 -18.31 -13.89 5.44
CA LEU A 122 -18.61 -15.24 5.85
C LEU A 122 -20.04 -15.62 5.40
N ALA A 123 -20.19 -16.74 4.68
CA ALA A 123 -21.49 -17.31 4.39
C ALA A 123 -21.98 -18.10 5.62
N VAL A 124 -23.04 -17.60 6.26
CA VAL A 124 -23.63 -18.24 7.46
C VAL A 124 -24.49 -19.44 7.06
N GLU A 125 -24.10 -20.64 7.48
CA GLU A 125 -24.83 -21.89 7.25
C GLU A 125 -25.45 -22.45 8.54
N ALA A 126 -24.84 -22.19 9.70
CA ALA A 126 -25.38 -22.50 11.01
C ALA A 126 -25.78 -21.21 11.72
N ALA A 127 -27.00 -21.13 12.22
CA ALA A 127 -27.57 -19.93 12.82
C ALA A 127 -28.63 -20.25 13.88
N GLY A 128 -29.25 -19.20 14.41
CA GLY A 128 -30.32 -19.32 15.39
C GLY A 128 -29.81 -19.66 16.78
N PHE A 129 -30.41 -20.65 17.41
CA PHE A 129 -30.08 -21.07 18.79
C PHE A 129 -29.01 -22.19 18.84
N ASP A 130 -28.30 -22.45 17.74
CA ASP A 130 -27.24 -23.43 17.72
C ASP A 130 -26.02 -22.88 18.49
N PRO A 131 -25.65 -23.44 19.66
CA PRO A 131 -24.54 -22.94 20.47
C PRO A 131 -23.18 -23.07 19.76
N ASP A 132 -23.08 -23.99 18.79
CA ASP A 132 -21.86 -24.26 18.03
C ASP A 132 -21.85 -23.56 16.68
N ALA A 133 -22.83 -22.67 16.39
CA ALA A 133 -22.96 -22.01 15.09
C ALA A 133 -21.66 -21.34 14.60
N PHE A 134 -20.96 -20.63 15.49
CA PHE A 134 -19.67 -19.99 15.16
C PHE A 134 -18.61 -21.00 14.71
N ALA A 135 -18.42 -22.06 15.52
CA ALA A 135 -17.41 -23.08 15.22
C ALA A 135 -17.71 -23.81 13.90
N LYS A 136 -19.01 -24.13 13.65
CA LYS A 136 -19.46 -24.76 12.42
C LYS A 136 -19.20 -23.88 11.19
N ASN A 137 -19.60 -22.61 11.24
CA ASN A 137 -19.37 -21.68 10.15
C ASN A 137 -17.88 -21.49 9.89
N ARG A 138 -17.07 -21.40 10.93
CA ARG A 138 -15.61 -21.27 10.80
C ARG A 138 -14.99 -22.49 10.13
N ALA A 139 -15.37 -23.70 10.53
CA ALA A 139 -14.87 -24.92 9.91
C ALA A 139 -15.27 -25.06 8.43
N ILE A 140 -16.47 -24.59 8.07
CA ILE A 140 -16.93 -24.55 6.69
C ILE A 140 -16.08 -23.55 5.88
N GLU A 141 -15.85 -22.38 6.43
CA GLU A 141 -15.06 -21.31 5.79
C GLU A 141 -13.62 -21.76 5.55
N ASP A 142 -12.97 -22.31 6.56
CA ASP A 142 -11.58 -22.80 6.46
C ASP A 142 -11.45 -23.87 5.36
N ARG A 143 -12.41 -24.81 5.29
CA ARG A 143 -12.42 -25.85 4.24
C ARG A 143 -12.66 -25.27 2.83
N ARG A 144 -13.55 -24.28 2.69
CA ARG A 144 -13.85 -23.65 1.40
C ARG A 144 -12.69 -22.85 0.84
N ASN A 145 -11.86 -22.32 1.71
CA ASN A 145 -10.76 -21.43 1.34
C ASN A 145 -9.38 -22.07 1.57
N GLU A 146 -9.30 -23.39 1.75
CA GLU A 146 -8.08 -24.10 2.07
C GLU A 146 -6.94 -23.77 1.09
N ASP A 147 -7.19 -23.91 -0.21
CA ASP A 147 -6.19 -23.61 -1.26
C ASP A 147 -5.76 -22.14 -1.23
N ARG A 148 -6.71 -21.22 -0.98
CA ARG A 148 -6.43 -19.79 -0.86
C ARG A 148 -5.54 -19.51 0.34
N PHE A 149 -5.83 -20.08 1.49
CA PHE A 149 -5.05 -19.86 2.70
C PHE A 149 -3.66 -20.49 2.59
N HIS A 150 -3.51 -21.62 1.91
CA HIS A 150 -2.20 -22.20 1.61
C HIS A 150 -1.37 -21.25 0.72
N PHE A 151 -1.96 -20.68 -0.32
CA PHE A 151 -1.28 -19.71 -1.16
C PHE A 151 -0.87 -18.46 -0.37
N ILE A 152 -1.77 -17.89 0.45
CA ILE A 152 -1.50 -16.73 1.28
C ILE A 152 -0.36 -17.01 2.25
N GLU A 153 -0.35 -18.17 2.92
CA GLU A 153 0.72 -18.56 3.83
C GLU A 153 2.07 -18.71 3.11
N TRP A 154 2.05 -19.27 1.92
CA TRP A 154 3.23 -19.34 1.07
C TRP A 154 3.78 -17.94 0.73
N THR A 155 2.92 -16.97 0.42
CA THR A 155 3.35 -15.61 0.05
C THR A 155 4.12 -14.92 1.17
N LYS A 156 3.79 -15.17 2.44
CA LYS A 156 4.51 -14.63 3.62
C LYS A 156 5.96 -15.05 3.67
N THR A 157 6.26 -16.25 3.22
CA THR A 157 7.62 -16.81 3.22
C THR A 157 8.36 -16.55 1.90
N ALA A 158 7.62 -16.54 0.79
CA ALA A 158 8.19 -16.38 -0.54
C ALA A 158 8.59 -14.93 -0.84
N PHE A 159 7.78 -13.96 -0.44
CA PHE A 159 8.00 -12.56 -0.77
C PHE A 159 8.55 -11.76 0.42
N LYS A 160 9.45 -10.84 0.13
CA LYS A 160 9.81 -9.75 1.04
C LYS A 160 8.75 -8.66 0.93
N ASN A 161 8.54 -7.90 1.99
CA ASN A 161 7.55 -6.80 2.04
C ASN A 161 6.09 -7.24 1.86
N VAL A 162 5.76 -8.52 2.10
CA VAL A 162 4.37 -8.99 2.17
C VAL A 162 4.04 -9.32 3.61
N ASP A 163 2.95 -8.76 4.10
CA ASP A 163 2.41 -9.03 5.43
C ASP A 163 0.94 -9.44 5.29
N VAL A 164 0.51 -10.39 6.10
CA VAL A 164 -0.87 -10.90 6.10
C VAL A 164 -1.51 -10.58 7.44
N ILE A 165 -2.59 -9.81 7.40
CA ILE A 165 -3.39 -9.45 8.56
C ILE A 165 -4.58 -10.41 8.63
N PRO A 166 -4.61 -11.33 9.60
CA PRO A 166 -5.72 -12.26 9.73
C PRO A 166 -6.99 -11.57 10.21
N ALA A 167 -8.14 -12.21 9.98
CA ALA A 167 -9.43 -11.73 10.45
C ALA A 167 -9.45 -11.57 11.97
N GLY A 168 -10.01 -10.46 12.45
CA GLY A 168 -10.18 -10.18 13.88
C GLY A 168 -8.99 -9.45 14.54
N ASN A 169 -8.05 -8.98 13.77
CA ASN A 169 -6.92 -8.14 14.25
C ASN A 169 -7.12 -6.66 13.92
#